data_a3ca19e9d29f9a0a6b1b4644bdb2f7f1
#
_entry.id   a3ca19e9d29f9a0a6b1b4644bdb2f7f1
#
_cell.length_a   1.000
_cell.length_b   1.000
_cell.length_c   1.000
_cell.angle_alpha   90.00
_cell.angle_beta   90.00
_cell.angle_gamma   90.00
#
_symmetry.space_group_name_H-M   'P 1'
#
loop_
_entity.id
_entity.type
_entity.pdbx_description
1 polymer ?
#
loop_
_entity_poly.entity_id
_entity_poly.type
_entity_poly.pdbx_seq_one_letter_code
_entity_poly.pdbx_strand_id
1 'polypeptide(L)'
;MLTKSKKTMVSLDALNRLVGEENVLSALEDRICYAYDGTKQKYIPDVVVRPRSTQHVSDVLRFANEQEIPIYPRGAGSGLTGGAVPVQGGIVLDFTQMNKIVEIVPEDLTATVEPGVVTQTLQNEVAKYKLFYPPDPASAAFSTIGGNVAECSGGITGLKYGVTRDYI
;
A
#
# COMPACT_ATOMS: atom_id res chain seq x y z
N MET A 1 3.19 32.18 -11.99
CA MET A 1 3.44 31.47 -13.28
C MET A 1 3.72 30.02 -12.91
N LEU A 2 2.74 29.13 -13.01
CA LEU A 2 2.94 27.70 -12.78
C LEU A 2 3.65 27.13 -14.02
N THR A 3 4.92 26.81 -13.89
CA THR A 3 5.66 26.08 -14.92
C THR A 3 4.95 24.74 -15.14
N LYS A 4 4.45 24.50 -16.34
CA LYS A 4 3.98 23.17 -16.76
C LYS A 4 5.16 22.22 -16.60
N SER A 5 5.14 21.40 -15.56
CA SER A 5 6.07 20.27 -15.41
C SER A 5 5.97 19.44 -16.70
N LYS A 6 7.10 19.20 -17.34
CA LYS A 6 7.19 18.33 -18.51
C LYS A 6 6.81 16.94 -18.02
N LYS A 7 5.66 16.40 -18.43
CA LYS A 7 5.23 15.07 -18.00
C LYS A 7 6.28 14.05 -18.46
N THR A 8 7.05 13.54 -17.54
CA THR A 8 8.05 12.49 -17.81
C THR A 8 7.30 11.22 -18.19
N MET A 9 7.58 10.66 -19.37
CA MET A 9 6.99 9.37 -19.76
C MET A 9 7.61 8.24 -18.95
N VAL A 10 6.77 7.44 -18.29
CA VAL A 10 7.21 6.28 -17.53
C VAL A 10 7.69 5.20 -18.49
N SER A 11 8.95 4.76 -18.37
CA SER A 11 9.51 3.67 -19.19
C SER A 11 9.01 2.31 -18.68
N LEU A 12 8.09 1.69 -19.41
CA LEU A 12 7.57 0.35 -19.09
C LEU A 12 8.67 -0.71 -19.14
N ASP A 13 9.56 -0.64 -20.15
CA ASP A 13 10.67 -1.59 -20.30
C ASP A 13 11.64 -1.56 -19.10
N ALA A 14 11.86 -0.37 -18.52
CA ALA A 14 12.67 -0.25 -17.31
C ALA A 14 11.98 -0.90 -16.12
N LEU A 15 10.70 -0.64 -15.90
CA LEU A 15 9.93 -1.25 -14.83
C LEU A 15 9.83 -2.78 -14.98
N ASN A 16 9.57 -3.27 -16.20
CA ASN A 16 9.53 -4.70 -16.48
C ASN A 16 10.84 -5.41 -16.10
N ARG A 17 12.00 -4.77 -16.35
CA ARG A 17 13.29 -5.31 -15.93
C ARG A 17 13.51 -5.32 -14.42
N LEU A 18 12.93 -4.37 -13.70
CA LEU A 18 13.09 -4.24 -12.25
C LEU A 18 12.22 -5.24 -11.47
N VAL A 19 10.97 -5.47 -11.91
CA VAL A 19 9.99 -6.22 -11.12
C VAL A 19 9.37 -7.42 -11.84
N GLY A 20 9.66 -7.62 -13.15
CA GLY A 20 8.99 -8.58 -14.02
C GLY A 20 7.75 -8.01 -14.69
N GLU A 21 7.53 -8.39 -15.96
CA GLU A 21 6.42 -7.87 -16.79
C GLU A 21 5.05 -8.15 -16.18
N GLU A 22 4.86 -9.30 -15.56
CA GLU A 22 3.61 -9.71 -14.90
C GLU A 22 3.23 -8.84 -13.69
N ASN A 23 4.17 -8.03 -13.19
CA ASN A 23 3.98 -7.12 -12.07
C ASN A 23 3.80 -5.66 -12.49
N VAL A 24 3.77 -5.37 -13.81
CA VAL A 24 3.58 -4.03 -14.36
C VAL A 24 2.28 -3.97 -15.13
N LEU A 25 1.30 -3.21 -14.63
CA LEU A 25 -0.01 -3.06 -15.24
C LEU A 25 -0.09 -1.72 -15.98
N SER A 26 -0.07 -1.76 -17.31
CA SER A 26 -0.11 -0.58 -18.17
C SER A 26 -1.41 -0.42 -18.97
N ALA A 27 -2.20 -1.50 -19.09
CA ALA A 27 -3.49 -1.44 -19.78
C ALA A 27 -4.46 -0.49 -19.07
N LEU A 28 -5.28 0.22 -19.84
CA LEU A 28 -6.20 1.22 -19.29
C LEU A 28 -7.19 0.59 -18.30
N GLU A 29 -7.68 -0.59 -18.62
CA GLU A 29 -8.63 -1.36 -17.82
C GLU A 29 -8.10 -1.64 -16.42
N ASP A 30 -6.83 -2.03 -16.33
CA ASP A 30 -6.17 -2.28 -15.05
C ASP A 30 -5.99 -0.97 -14.26
N ARG A 31 -5.46 0.08 -14.92
CA ARG A 31 -5.15 1.35 -14.28
C ARG A 31 -6.39 2.07 -13.71
N ILE A 32 -7.55 1.90 -14.34
CA ILE A 32 -8.82 2.47 -13.85
C ILE A 32 -9.17 1.91 -12.47
N CYS A 33 -8.84 0.65 -12.17
CA CYS A 33 -9.09 0.03 -10.86
C CYS A 33 -8.28 0.69 -9.73
N TYR A 34 -7.20 1.38 -10.06
CA TYR A 34 -6.32 2.08 -9.12
C TYR A 34 -6.49 3.61 -9.13
N ALA A 35 -7.48 4.10 -9.88
CA ALA A 35 -7.65 5.54 -10.09
C ALA A 35 -8.33 6.27 -8.90
N TYR A 36 -8.83 5.57 -7.91
CA TYR A 36 -9.64 6.14 -6.82
C TYR A 36 -9.38 5.45 -5.47
N ASP A 37 -9.80 6.11 -4.41
CA ASP A 37 -9.88 5.57 -3.05
C ASP A 37 -11.26 5.88 -2.43
N GLY A 38 -11.39 5.83 -1.11
CA GLY A 38 -12.63 6.14 -0.41
C GLY A 38 -13.11 7.59 -0.55
N THR A 39 -12.28 8.54 -0.99
CA THR A 39 -12.66 9.93 -1.25
C THR A 39 -13.52 10.11 -2.50
N LYS A 40 -13.58 9.08 -3.37
CA LYS A 40 -14.24 9.10 -4.69
C LYS A 40 -13.61 10.05 -5.72
N GLN A 41 -12.47 10.69 -5.42
CA GLN A 41 -11.67 11.40 -6.41
C GLN A 41 -11.10 10.40 -7.42
N LYS A 42 -11.01 10.77 -8.70
CA LYS A 42 -10.57 9.86 -9.77
C LYS A 42 -9.45 10.49 -10.60
N TYR A 43 -8.28 9.86 -10.55
CA TYR A 43 -7.10 10.20 -11.34
C TYR A 43 -6.43 8.92 -11.79
N ILE A 44 -6.32 8.72 -13.11
CA ILE A 44 -5.74 7.47 -13.65
C ILE A 44 -4.21 7.56 -13.57
N PRO A 45 -3.52 6.58 -12.94
CA PRO A 45 -2.06 6.53 -12.93
C PRO A 45 -1.50 6.28 -14.33
N ASP A 46 -0.23 6.61 -14.56
CA ASP A 46 0.44 6.26 -15.82
C ASP A 46 0.76 4.76 -15.88
N VAL A 47 1.02 4.13 -14.75
CA VAL A 47 1.27 2.69 -14.60
C VAL A 47 1.01 2.25 -13.16
N VAL A 48 0.72 0.95 -12.97
CA VAL A 48 0.66 0.31 -11.65
C VAL A 48 1.77 -0.73 -11.58
N VAL A 49 2.51 -0.74 -10.47
CA VAL A 49 3.56 -1.72 -10.19
C VAL A 49 3.20 -2.49 -8.93
N ARG A 50 3.28 -3.82 -8.97
CA ARG A 50 2.99 -4.73 -7.86
C ARG A 50 4.28 -5.40 -7.36
N PRO A 51 5.01 -4.78 -6.43
CA PRO A 51 6.23 -5.37 -5.89
C PRO A 51 5.94 -6.67 -5.14
N ARG A 52 6.89 -7.61 -5.17
CA ARG A 52 6.82 -8.88 -4.42
C ARG A 52 7.93 -8.99 -3.38
N SER A 53 8.76 -7.97 -3.25
CA SER A 53 9.88 -7.95 -2.30
C SER A 53 10.28 -6.52 -1.97
N THR A 54 10.96 -6.35 -0.84
CA THR A 54 11.60 -5.08 -0.45
C THR A 54 12.59 -4.59 -1.52
N GLN A 55 13.28 -5.51 -2.21
CA GLN A 55 14.20 -5.15 -3.28
C GLN A 55 13.47 -4.51 -4.46
N HIS A 56 12.33 -5.09 -4.90
CA HIS A 56 11.50 -4.48 -5.95
C HIS A 56 11.03 -3.07 -5.57
N VAL A 57 10.63 -2.88 -4.30
CA VAL A 57 10.24 -1.55 -3.79
C VAL A 57 11.40 -0.56 -3.89
N SER A 58 12.57 -0.95 -3.40
CA SER A 58 13.78 -0.12 -3.43
C SER A 58 14.18 0.28 -4.85
N ASP A 59 14.17 -0.66 -5.77
CA ASP A 59 14.58 -0.43 -7.16
C ASP A 59 13.60 0.48 -7.90
N VAL A 60 12.28 0.29 -7.70
CA VAL A 60 11.25 1.17 -8.28
C VAL A 60 11.32 2.57 -7.70
N LEU A 61 11.53 2.72 -6.39
CA LEU A 61 11.67 4.03 -5.73
C LEU A 61 12.91 4.78 -6.25
N ARG A 62 14.05 4.08 -6.41
CA ARG A 62 15.26 4.66 -6.97
C ARG A 62 15.04 5.13 -8.40
N PHE A 63 14.48 4.28 -9.25
CA PHE A 63 14.13 4.61 -10.62
C PHE A 63 13.22 5.84 -10.70
N ALA A 64 12.15 5.87 -9.90
CA ALA A 64 11.21 6.96 -9.91
C ALA A 64 11.84 8.29 -9.43
N ASN A 65 12.71 8.23 -8.40
CA ASN A 65 13.43 9.39 -7.90
C ASN A 65 14.41 9.97 -8.94
N GLU A 66 15.16 9.12 -9.65
CA GLU A 66 16.07 9.54 -10.73
C GLU A 66 15.35 10.17 -11.91
N GLN A 67 14.10 9.75 -12.18
CA GLN A 67 13.29 10.23 -13.29
C GLN A 67 12.27 11.31 -12.88
N GLU A 68 12.25 11.72 -11.61
CA GLU A 68 11.31 12.67 -11.03
C GLU A 68 9.82 12.27 -11.28
N ILE A 69 9.54 10.95 -11.19
CA ILE A 69 8.21 10.39 -11.38
C ILE A 69 7.50 10.28 -10.03
N PRO A 70 6.27 10.84 -9.89
CA PRO A 70 5.48 10.68 -8.67
C PRO A 70 5.15 9.23 -8.36
N ILE A 71 5.27 8.84 -7.09
CA ILE A 71 4.85 7.52 -6.58
C ILE A 71 3.71 7.67 -5.57
N TYR A 72 2.73 6.77 -5.69
CA TYR A 72 1.59 6.67 -4.81
C TYR A 72 1.53 5.26 -4.22
N PRO A 73 1.93 5.07 -2.95
CA PRO A 73 1.81 3.77 -2.29
C PRO A 73 0.35 3.44 -2.07
N ARG A 74 -0.02 2.18 -2.31
CA ARG A 74 -1.39 1.71 -2.18
C ARG A 74 -1.46 0.33 -1.54
N GLY A 75 -2.32 0.18 -0.54
CA GLY A 75 -2.84 -1.09 -0.08
C GLY A 75 -4.18 -1.39 -0.78
N ALA A 76 -5.24 -1.58 -0.03
CA ALA A 76 -6.58 -1.81 -0.59
C ALA A 76 -7.27 -0.54 -1.16
N GLY A 77 -6.71 0.65 -0.96
CA GLY A 77 -7.32 1.92 -1.38
C GLY A 77 -8.58 2.28 -0.59
N SER A 78 -8.69 1.83 0.65
CA SER A 78 -9.84 2.09 1.53
C SER A 78 -9.75 3.43 2.27
N GLY A 79 -8.63 4.13 2.21
CA GLY A 79 -8.38 5.40 2.89
C GLY A 79 -9.31 6.52 2.43
N LEU A 80 -9.52 7.50 3.32
CA LEU A 80 -10.40 8.66 3.11
C LEU A 80 -9.62 9.99 3.02
N THR A 81 -8.30 9.91 2.80
CA THR A 81 -7.40 11.08 2.81
C THR A 81 -6.91 11.47 1.42
N GLY A 82 -7.11 10.61 0.42
CA GLY A 82 -6.59 10.81 -0.92
C GLY A 82 -5.13 10.38 -1.10
N GLY A 83 -4.50 9.79 -0.08
CA GLY A 83 -3.09 9.39 -0.12
C GLY A 83 -2.75 8.35 -1.19
N ALA A 84 -3.72 7.51 -1.57
CA ALA A 84 -3.56 6.50 -2.61
C ALA A 84 -4.00 6.98 -4.02
N VAL A 85 -4.45 8.23 -4.16
CA VAL A 85 -4.97 8.77 -5.43
C VAL A 85 -3.86 9.43 -6.24
N PRO A 86 -3.58 8.99 -7.48
CA PRO A 86 -2.46 9.48 -8.29
C PRO A 86 -2.77 10.80 -8.99
N VAL A 87 -2.91 11.89 -8.22
CA VAL A 87 -3.34 13.22 -8.70
C VAL A 87 -2.45 13.85 -9.78
N GLN A 88 -1.20 13.39 -9.91
CA GLN A 88 -0.25 13.86 -10.92
C GLN A 88 0.09 12.79 -11.97
N GLY A 89 -0.69 11.68 -12.05
CA GLY A 89 -0.30 10.51 -12.83
C GLY A 89 0.83 9.74 -12.11
N GLY A 90 1.85 9.30 -12.84
CA GLY A 90 2.99 8.58 -12.24
C GLY A 90 2.69 7.11 -11.93
N ILE A 91 3.39 6.57 -10.94
CA ILE A 91 3.36 5.15 -10.57
C ILE A 91 2.50 4.93 -9.33
N VAL A 92 1.48 4.09 -9.41
CA VAL A 92 0.87 3.49 -8.22
C VAL A 92 1.67 2.24 -7.84
N LEU A 93 2.16 2.18 -6.60
CA LEU A 93 2.90 1.05 -6.06
C LEU A 93 1.97 0.24 -5.16
N ASP A 94 1.42 -0.85 -5.71
CA ASP A 94 0.43 -1.70 -5.05
C ASP A 94 1.09 -2.81 -4.24
N PHE A 95 0.97 -2.72 -2.92
CA PHE A 95 1.59 -3.65 -1.96
C PHE A 95 0.78 -4.93 -1.70
N THR A 96 -0.36 -5.15 -2.35
CA THR A 96 -1.24 -6.30 -2.05
C THR A 96 -0.60 -7.66 -2.33
N GLN A 97 0.48 -7.71 -3.12
CA GLN A 97 1.26 -8.94 -3.38
C GLN A 97 2.30 -9.24 -2.28
N MET A 98 2.62 -8.28 -1.41
CA MET A 98 3.48 -8.46 -0.25
C MET A 98 2.59 -8.69 0.98
N ASN A 99 2.04 -9.91 1.12
CA ASN A 99 0.95 -10.21 2.06
C ASN A 99 1.24 -11.38 3.01
N LYS A 100 2.51 -11.66 3.27
CA LYS A 100 2.92 -12.73 4.17
C LYS A 100 2.96 -12.26 5.62
N ILE A 101 2.44 -13.09 6.53
CA ILE A 101 2.80 -13.05 7.94
C ILE A 101 4.12 -13.82 8.04
N VAL A 102 5.22 -13.10 8.27
CA VAL A 102 6.57 -13.65 8.26
C VAL A 102 6.81 -14.46 9.54
N GLU A 103 6.38 -13.92 10.69
CA GLU A 103 6.58 -14.52 11.98
C GLU A 103 5.58 -13.99 13.01
N ILE A 104 5.17 -14.82 13.95
CA ILE A 104 4.46 -14.42 15.17
C ILE A 104 5.24 -15.01 16.35
N VAL A 105 5.66 -14.16 17.29
CA VAL A 105 6.37 -14.55 18.51
C VAL A 105 5.47 -14.23 19.71
N PRO A 106 4.67 -15.21 20.18
CA PRO A 106 3.68 -14.97 21.25
C PRO A 106 4.30 -14.53 22.56
N GLU A 107 5.49 -15.00 22.88
CA GLU A 107 6.22 -14.69 24.11
C GLU A 107 6.63 -13.21 24.18
N ASP A 108 6.96 -12.62 23.02
CA ASP A 108 7.36 -11.22 22.88
C ASP A 108 6.19 -10.30 22.52
N LEU A 109 5.01 -10.87 22.30
CA LEU A 109 3.80 -10.17 21.83
C LEU A 109 4.03 -9.43 20.50
N THR A 110 4.84 -10.01 19.61
CA THR A 110 5.19 -9.39 18.32
C THR A 110 4.75 -10.23 17.13
N ALA A 111 4.49 -9.55 16.02
CA ALA A 111 4.29 -10.16 14.72
C ALA A 111 5.04 -9.37 13.64
N THR A 112 5.83 -10.07 12.82
CA THR A 112 6.48 -9.50 11.65
C THR A 112 5.64 -9.81 10.42
N VAL A 113 5.18 -8.77 9.73
CA VAL A 113 4.27 -8.91 8.58
C VAL A 113 4.69 -8.05 7.41
N GLU A 114 4.34 -8.47 6.21
CA GLU A 114 4.46 -7.65 5.02
C GLU A 114 3.32 -6.61 4.94
N PRO A 115 3.51 -5.46 4.26
CA PRO A 115 2.57 -4.34 4.26
C PRO A 115 1.19 -4.65 3.66
N GLY A 116 1.09 -5.65 2.79
CA GLY A 116 -0.15 -6.07 2.13
C GLY A 116 -0.99 -7.06 2.94
N VAL A 117 -0.54 -7.47 4.14
CA VAL A 117 -1.35 -8.33 5.02
C VAL A 117 -2.64 -7.62 5.39
N VAL A 118 -3.78 -8.30 5.20
CA VAL A 118 -5.10 -7.76 5.57
C VAL A 118 -5.24 -7.72 7.09
N THR A 119 -5.76 -6.63 7.61
CA THR A 119 -5.91 -6.40 9.06
C THR A 119 -6.62 -7.55 9.76
N GLN A 120 -7.78 -7.97 9.24
CA GLN A 120 -8.54 -9.09 9.81
C GLN A 120 -7.78 -10.43 9.74
N THR A 121 -6.97 -10.63 8.72
CA THR A 121 -6.12 -11.82 8.62
C THR A 121 -5.13 -11.86 9.79
N LEU A 122 -4.44 -10.74 10.07
CA LEU A 122 -3.55 -10.66 11.23
C LEU A 122 -4.30 -10.90 12.54
N GLN A 123 -5.47 -10.24 12.72
CA GLN A 123 -6.31 -10.43 13.92
C GLN A 123 -6.67 -11.90 14.15
N ASN A 124 -7.09 -12.59 13.07
CA ASN A 124 -7.45 -14.01 13.12
C ASN A 124 -6.24 -14.91 13.44
N GLU A 125 -5.07 -14.61 12.87
CA GLU A 125 -3.87 -15.41 13.10
C GLU A 125 -3.36 -15.27 14.54
N VAL A 126 -3.26 -14.04 15.09
CA VAL A 126 -2.80 -13.83 16.46
C VAL A 126 -3.79 -14.39 17.50
N ALA A 127 -5.09 -14.41 17.20
CA ALA A 127 -6.11 -14.96 18.08
C ALA A 127 -5.90 -16.47 18.36
N LYS A 128 -5.27 -17.22 17.45
CA LYS A 128 -4.90 -18.64 17.67
C LYS A 128 -3.94 -18.83 18.85
N TYR A 129 -3.16 -17.79 19.16
CA TYR A 129 -2.25 -17.73 20.30
C TYR A 129 -2.86 -17.04 21.52
N LYS A 130 -4.17 -16.77 21.52
CA LYS A 130 -4.89 -16.00 22.56
C LYS A 130 -4.39 -14.55 22.68
N LEU A 131 -3.81 -14.01 21.61
CA LEU A 131 -3.40 -12.62 21.49
C LEU A 131 -4.47 -11.80 20.77
N PHE A 132 -4.39 -10.49 20.94
CA PHE A 132 -5.34 -9.53 20.35
C PHE A 132 -4.58 -8.38 19.70
N TYR A 133 -4.84 -8.12 18.41
CA TYR A 133 -4.35 -6.94 17.71
C TYR A 133 -5.46 -5.87 17.72
N PRO A 134 -5.31 -4.81 18.54
CA PRO A 134 -6.40 -3.87 18.82
C PRO A 134 -6.89 -2.98 17.67
N PRO A 135 -6.03 -2.47 16.75
CA PRO A 135 -6.54 -1.62 15.68
C PRO A 135 -7.61 -2.33 14.85
N ASP A 136 -8.80 -1.72 14.80
CA ASP A 136 -10.00 -2.31 14.17
C ASP A 136 -10.73 -1.26 13.32
N PRO A 137 -10.12 -0.81 12.21
CA PRO A 137 -10.78 0.11 11.30
C PRO A 137 -12.04 -0.54 10.69
N ALA A 138 -13.06 0.26 10.35
CA ALA A 138 -14.28 -0.23 9.70
C ALA A 138 -14.01 -1.03 8.41
N SER A 139 -12.84 -0.85 7.83
CA SER A 139 -12.33 -1.56 6.64
C SER A 139 -11.47 -2.78 6.98
N ALA A 140 -11.42 -3.27 8.24
CA ALA A 140 -10.51 -4.34 8.67
C ALA A 140 -10.55 -5.60 7.79
N ALA A 141 -11.73 -5.91 7.22
CA ALA A 141 -11.90 -7.06 6.32
C ALA A 141 -11.07 -6.97 5.00
N PHE A 142 -10.59 -5.78 4.63
CA PHE A 142 -9.84 -5.57 3.39
C PHE A 142 -8.70 -4.54 3.51
N SER A 143 -8.68 -3.67 4.54
CA SER A 143 -7.55 -2.77 4.77
C SER A 143 -6.26 -3.56 5.04
N THR A 144 -5.13 -3.01 4.62
CA THR A 144 -3.82 -3.65 4.79
C THR A 144 -3.04 -3.03 5.95
N ILE A 145 -2.15 -3.80 6.56
CA ILE A 145 -1.32 -3.33 7.68
C ILE A 145 -0.48 -2.12 7.26
N GLY A 146 0.14 -2.13 6.08
CA GLY A 146 0.88 -0.96 5.57
C GLY A 146 0.00 0.27 5.39
N GLY A 147 -1.26 0.10 4.96
CA GLY A 147 -2.25 1.18 4.89
C GLY A 147 -2.64 1.70 6.26
N ASN A 148 -2.83 0.80 7.24
CA ASN A 148 -3.12 1.19 8.63
C ASN A 148 -1.96 1.99 9.25
N VAL A 149 -0.71 1.61 8.95
CA VAL A 149 0.50 2.34 9.39
C VAL A 149 0.51 3.74 8.77
N ALA A 150 0.32 3.84 7.47
CA ALA A 150 0.38 5.13 6.75
C ALA A 150 -0.68 6.14 7.22
N GLU A 151 -1.89 5.66 7.53
CA GLU A 151 -3.03 6.48 7.95
C GLU A 151 -3.20 6.56 9.46
N CYS A 152 -2.37 5.87 10.22
CA CYS A 152 -2.53 5.71 11.68
C CYS A 152 -3.94 5.25 12.07
N SER A 153 -4.42 4.19 11.41
CA SER A 153 -5.78 3.68 11.58
C SER A 153 -6.07 3.29 13.03
N GLY A 154 -7.28 3.59 13.51
CA GLY A 154 -7.75 3.23 14.85
C GLY A 154 -8.94 2.28 14.79
N GLY A 155 -10.15 2.83 14.88
CA GLY A 155 -11.40 2.10 14.88
C GLY A 155 -12.12 2.16 16.22
N ILE A 156 -13.11 1.32 16.41
CA ILE A 156 -14.01 1.34 17.58
C ILE A 156 -13.25 1.07 18.91
N THR A 157 -12.17 0.32 18.86
CA THR A 157 -11.35 -0.03 20.02
C THR A 157 -10.35 1.06 20.40
N GLY A 158 -10.13 2.05 19.53
CA GLY A 158 -9.06 3.04 19.64
C GLY A 158 -9.11 3.90 20.91
N LEU A 159 -10.31 4.21 21.43
CA LEU A 159 -10.46 4.98 22.67
C LEU A 159 -9.81 4.28 23.88
N LYS A 160 -9.89 2.96 23.94
CA LYS A 160 -9.39 2.17 25.07
C LYS A 160 -7.96 1.66 24.85
N TYR A 161 -7.66 1.23 23.63
CA TYR A 161 -6.43 0.49 23.34
C TYR A 161 -5.41 1.27 22.50
N GLY A 162 -5.80 2.46 22.00
CA GLY A 162 -4.94 3.23 21.12
C GLY A 162 -5.14 2.91 19.63
N VAL A 163 -4.22 3.40 18.82
CA VAL A 163 -4.27 3.35 17.35
C VAL A 163 -3.04 2.63 16.79
N THR A 164 -2.94 2.46 15.48
CA THR A 164 -1.89 1.65 14.85
C THR A 164 -0.47 2.03 15.28
N ARG A 165 -0.14 3.33 15.40
CA ARG A 165 1.20 3.79 15.82
C ARG A 165 1.62 3.33 17.23
N ASP A 166 0.67 2.93 18.07
CA ASP A 166 0.94 2.47 19.43
C ASP A 166 1.41 1.00 19.45
N TYR A 167 1.40 0.35 18.28
CA TYR A 167 1.70 -1.09 18.08
C TYR A 167 2.84 -1.35 17.09
N ILE A 168 3.62 -0.31 16.71
CA ILE A 168 4.72 -0.42 15.75
C ILE A 168 6.03 -0.05 16.43
#